data_833537fbe771859241bd1d08df0bbc2d
#
_entry.id   833537fbe771859241bd1d08df0bbc2d
#
_cell.length_a   1.000
_cell.length_b   1.000
_cell.length_c   1.000
_cell.angle_alpha   90.00
_cell.angle_beta   90.00
_cell.angle_gamma   90.00
#
_symmetry.space_group_name_H-M   'P 1'
#
loop_
_entity.id
_entity.type
_entity.pdbx_description
1 polymer ?
#
loop_
_entity_poly.entity_id
_entity_poly.type
_entity_poly.pdbx_seq_one_letter_code
_entity_poly.pdbx_strand_id
1 'polypeptide(L)'
;MTESPRADLNKDPKEIASMFDSLASRYDVMDALMTGGLDKVWMTALRKAVAPHPGERILDLAAGTGASSAALAKGGAEVVACDLSEGMIEVGRERHPEIEFVHGNARDLDFEDGSFDAVTISWGLRNIPDPQLALREMARVVRPRGRLVVLEFSTPPSRVFRGMYNVYQSTVMPAIARLVSTNNG
;
A
#
# COMPACT_ATOMS: atom_id res chain seq x y z
N MET A 1 -4.69 21.26 22.35
CA MET A 1 -3.53 20.53 21.78
C MET A 1 -3.94 19.06 21.78
N THR A 2 -4.53 18.59 20.69
CA THR A 2 -4.89 17.18 20.50
C THR A 2 -3.67 16.49 19.90
N GLU A 3 -2.99 15.66 20.72
CA GLU A 3 -1.94 14.78 20.22
C GLU A 3 -2.52 13.90 19.12
N SER A 4 -1.88 13.91 17.94
CA SER A 4 -2.14 12.90 16.91
C SER A 4 -1.91 11.52 17.51
N PRO A 5 -2.85 10.58 17.39
CA PRO A 5 -2.67 9.24 17.91
C PRO A 5 -1.46 8.59 17.23
N ARG A 6 -0.40 8.36 17.98
CA ARG A 6 0.72 7.53 17.53
C ARG A 6 0.23 6.10 17.59
N ALA A 7 0.26 5.40 16.44
CA ALA A 7 -0.04 3.97 16.42
C ALA A 7 0.85 3.24 17.42
N ASP A 8 0.25 2.50 18.33
CA ASP A 8 0.94 1.67 19.31
C ASP A 8 1.70 0.54 18.60
N LEU A 9 2.76 0.04 19.26
CA LEU A 9 3.53 -1.13 18.81
C LEU A 9 2.68 -2.42 18.71
N ASN A 10 1.51 -2.44 19.34
CA ASN A 10 0.54 -3.56 19.28
C ASN A 10 -0.21 -3.65 17.94
N LYS A 11 -0.10 -2.64 17.07
CA LYS A 11 -0.68 -2.62 15.71
C LYS A 11 -2.18 -2.98 15.69
N ASP A 12 -3.01 -2.37 16.55
CA ASP A 12 -4.46 -2.55 16.48
C ASP A 12 -4.96 -2.12 15.08
N PRO A 13 -5.66 -2.99 14.35
CA PRO A 13 -6.16 -2.68 13.01
C PRO A 13 -7.03 -1.42 12.96
N LYS A 14 -7.82 -1.17 14.02
CA LYS A 14 -8.69 0.01 14.09
C LYS A 14 -7.89 1.30 14.27
N GLU A 15 -6.83 1.28 15.08
CA GLU A 15 -5.95 2.43 15.25
C GLU A 15 -5.16 2.73 13.98
N ILE A 16 -4.69 1.68 13.29
CA ILE A 16 -4.01 1.81 12.01
C ILE A 16 -4.96 2.43 10.97
N ALA A 17 -6.18 1.91 10.83
CA ALA A 17 -7.18 2.45 9.91
C ALA A 17 -7.48 3.94 10.22
N SER A 18 -7.76 4.28 11.49
CA SER A 18 -8.02 5.66 11.91
C SER A 18 -6.84 6.62 11.64
N MET A 19 -5.61 6.15 11.79
CA MET A 19 -4.43 6.93 11.43
C MET A 19 -4.40 7.23 9.92
N PHE A 20 -4.65 6.24 9.08
CA PHE A 20 -4.69 6.41 7.63
C PHE A 20 -5.88 7.26 7.19
N ASP A 21 -7.06 7.11 7.80
CA ASP A 21 -8.23 7.96 7.55
C ASP A 21 -7.90 9.44 7.71
N SER A 22 -7.16 9.78 8.78
CA SER A 22 -6.76 11.17 9.05
C SER A 22 -5.76 11.74 8.04
N LEU A 23 -5.04 10.89 7.31
CA LEU A 23 -4.01 11.27 6.35
C LEU A 23 -4.47 11.16 4.90
N ALA A 24 -5.60 10.51 4.61
CA ALA A 24 -6.01 10.08 3.28
C ALA A 24 -5.98 11.19 2.23
N SER A 25 -6.48 12.38 2.54
CA SER A 25 -6.51 13.51 1.59
C SER A 25 -5.13 14.06 1.20
N ARG A 26 -4.11 13.86 2.03
CA ARG A 26 -2.74 14.37 1.85
C ARG A 26 -1.72 13.26 1.58
N TYR A 27 -2.15 12.01 1.64
CA TYR A 27 -1.27 10.85 1.60
C TYR A 27 -0.37 10.84 0.36
N ASP A 28 -0.93 11.03 -0.83
CA ASP A 28 -0.16 10.97 -2.08
C ASP A 28 0.86 12.11 -2.23
N VAL A 29 0.51 13.30 -1.71
CA VAL A 29 1.45 14.44 -1.71
C VAL A 29 2.61 14.16 -0.75
N MET A 30 2.32 13.60 0.41
CA MET A 30 3.35 13.19 1.37
C MET A 30 4.21 12.07 0.79
N ASP A 31 3.60 11.06 0.17
CA ASP A 31 4.31 9.93 -0.43
C ASP A 31 5.23 10.41 -1.57
N ALA A 32 4.74 11.25 -2.47
CA ALA A 32 5.55 11.83 -3.55
C ALA A 32 6.73 12.67 -3.03
N LEU A 33 6.54 13.46 -1.96
CA LEU A 33 7.61 14.23 -1.32
C LEU A 33 8.63 13.33 -0.62
N MET A 34 8.17 12.31 0.09
CA MET A 34 9.02 11.38 0.83
C MET A 34 9.82 10.45 -0.09
N THR A 35 9.25 10.08 -1.22
CA THR A 35 9.88 9.17 -2.19
C THR A 35 10.74 9.91 -3.22
N GLY A 36 10.62 11.24 -3.30
CA GLY A 36 11.31 12.03 -4.33
C GLY A 36 10.90 11.64 -5.75
N GLY A 37 9.68 11.12 -5.94
CA GLY A 37 9.16 10.67 -7.24
C GLY A 37 9.59 9.26 -7.65
N LEU A 38 10.24 8.49 -6.76
CA LEU A 38 10.59 7.09 -7.00
C LEU A 38 9.35 6.17 -7.01
N ASP A 39 8.22 6.63 -6.48
CA ASP A 39 6.93 5.94 -6.52
C ASP A 39 6.58 5.45 -7.93
N LYS A 40 6.78 6.27 -8.96
CA LYS A 40 6.53 5.91 -10.36
C LYS A 40 7.42 4.76 -10.86
N VAL A 41 8.68 4.73 -10.40
CA VAL A 41 9.61 3.65 -10.73
C VAL A 41 9.15 2.35 -10.08
N TRP A 42 8.74 2.41 -8.81
CA TRP A 42 8.23 1.25 -8.08
C TRP A 42 6.91 0.73 -8.63
N MET A 43 5.98 1.62 -9.01
CA MET A 43 4.74 1.22 -9.69
C MET A 43 5.02 0.55 -11.05
N THR A 44 6.04 1.00 -11.77
CA THR A 44 6.48 0.33 -13.00
C THR A 44 7.07 -1.06 -12.72
N ALA A 45 7.85 -1.20 -11.65
CA ALA A 45 8.40 -2.48 -11.22
C ALA A 45 7.29 -3.45 -10.77
N LEU A 46 6.32 -2.95 -9.98
CA LEU A 46 5.14 -3.71 -9.56
C LEU A 46 4.38 -4.26 -10.78
N ARG A 47 4.03 -3.37 -11.73
CA ARG A 47 3.32 -3.78 -12.95
C ARG A 47 4.09 -4.81 -13.76
N LYS A 48 5.43 -4.69 -13.85
CA LYS A 48 6.25 -5.71 -14.53
C LYS A 48 6.26 -7.05 -13.79
N ALA A 49 6.27 -7.03 -12.46
CA ALA A 49 6.28 -8.25 -11.64
C ALA A 49 4.92 -8.95 -11.66
N VAL A 50 3.83 -8.20 -11.57
CA VAL A 50 2.48 -8.73 -11.65
C VAL A 50 2.15 -9.15 -13.09
N ALA A 51 2.67 -8.43 -14.11
CA ALA A 51 2.40 -8.65 -15.53
C ALA A 51 0.90 -8.80 -15.82
N PRO A 52 0.07 -7.76 -15.55
CA PRO A 52 -1.38 -7.84 -15.76
C PRO A 52 -1.74 -7.96 -17.24
N HIS A 53 -2.75 -8.80 -17.54
CA HIS A 53 -3.26 -8.99 -18.88
C HIS A 53 -4.78 -8.74 -18.96
N PRO A 54 -5.31 -8.35 -20.13
CA PRO A 54 -6.75 -8.23 -20.33
C PRO A 54 -7.49 -9.55 -20.01
N GLY A 55 -8.60 -9.42 -19.27
CA GLY A 55 -9.41 -10.56 -18.82
C GLY A 55 -8.93 -11.22 -17.53
N GLU A 56 -7.83 -10.77 -16.93
CA GLU A 56 -7.42 -11.18 -15.59
C GLU A 56 -8.12 -10.35 -14.52
N ARG A 57 -8.34 -10.96 -13.36
CA ARG A 57 -8.85 -10.32 -12.15
C ARG A 57 -7.75 -10.29 -11.09
N ILE A 58 -7.41 -9.09 -10.63
CA ILE A 58 -6.28 -8.84 -9.72
C ILE A 58 -6.79 -8.22 -8.42
N LEU A 59 -6.38 -8.78 -7.29
CA LEU A 59 -6.61 -8.19 -5.96
C LEU A 59 -5.38 -7.39 -5.53
N ASP A 60 -5.59 -6.12 -5.23
CA ASP A 60 -4.57 -5.23 -4.63
C ASP A 60 -4.94 -4.95 -3.18
N LEU A 61 -4.17 -5.50 -2.24
CA LEU A 61 -4.39 -5.39 -0.79
C LEU A 61 -3.63 -4.21 -0.20
N ALA A 62 -4.23 -3.58 0.80
CA ALA A 62 -3.76 -2.34 1.39
C ALA A 62 -3.53 -1.28 0.28
N ALA A 63 -4.53 -1.16 -0.60
CA ALA A 63 -4.46 -0.37 -1.82
C ALA A 63 -4.42 1.14 -1.56
N GLY A 64 -4.80 1.58 -0.35
CA GLY A 64 -4.85 2.98 0.03
C GLY A 64 -5.76 3.77 -0.92
N THR A 65 -5.24 4.86 -1.46
CA THR A 65 -5.93 5.72 -2.43
C THR A 65 -5.92 5.17 -3.88
N GLY A 66 -5.40 3.93 -4.10
CA GLY A 66 -5.48 3.22 -5.38
C GLY A 66 -4.35 3.48 -6.38
N ALA A 67 -3.24 4.08 -5.96
CA ALA A 67 -2.13 4.37 -6.88
C ALA A 67 -1.54 3.08 -7.51
N SER A 68 -1.37 2.01 -6.74
CA SER A 68 -0.94 0.69 -7.21
C SER A 68 -1.98 0.05 -8.11
N SER A 69 -3.25 0.10 -7.70
CA SER A 69 -4.38 -0.43 -8.45
C SER A 69 -4.51 0.22 -9.83
N ALA A 70 -4.40 1.56 -9.90
CA ALA A 70 -4.41 2.29 -11.17
C ALA A 70 -3.21 1.94 -12.07
N ALA A 71 -2.04 1.69 -11.47
CA ALA A 71 -0.88 1.23 -12.24
C ALA A 71 -1.09 -0.16 -12.84
N LEU A 72 -1.74 -1.06 -12.11
CA LEU A 72 -2.08 -2.42 -12.57
C LEU A 72 -3.16 -2.42 -13.65
N ALA A 73 -4.22 -1.61 -13.47
CA ALA A 73 -5.32 -1.50 -14.43
C ALA A 73 -4.87 -1.04 -15.82
N LYS A 74 -3.75 -0.31 -15.93
CA LYS A 74 -3.13 0.03 -17.23
C LYS A 74 -2.72 -1.18 -18.08
N GLY A 75 -2.66 -2.37 -17.49
CA GLY A 75 -2.42 -3.62 -18.20
C GLY A 75 -3.68 -4.24 -18.82
N GLY A 76 -4.84 -3.63 -18.59
CA GLY A 76 -6.13 -4.12 -19.10
C GLY A 76 -6.80 -5.17 -18.21
N ALA A 77 -6.24 -5.45 -17.02
CA ALA A 77 -6.86 -6.32 -16.02
C ALA A 77 -7.97 -5.59 -15.25
N GLU A 78 -8.93 -6.36 -14.76
CA GLU A 78 -9.90 -5.92 -13.74
C GLU A 78 -9.20 -5.91 -12.38
N VAL A 79 -9.17 -4.75 -11.72
CA VAL A 79 -8.47 -4.60 -10.42
C VAL A 79 -9.49 -4.31 -9.33
N VAL A 80 -9.44 -5.13 -8.28
CA VAL A 80 -10.17 -4.92 -7.02
C VAL A 80 -9.20 -4.36 -6.00
N ALA A 81 -9.40 -3.13 -5.59
CA ALA A 81 -8.63 -2.44 -4.56
C ALA A 81 -9.26 -2.68 -3.19
N CYS A 82 -8.57 -3.40 -2.32
CA CYS A 82 -9.06 -3.73 -0.98
C CYS A 82 -8.23 -3.02 0.10
N ASP A 83 -8.87 -2.26 0.96
CA ASP A 83 -8.23 -1.59 2.09
C ASP A 83 -9.07 -1.69 3.37
N LEU A 84 -8.42 -1.52 4.51
CA LEU A 84 -9.06 -1.50 5.83
C LEU A 84 -9.55 -0.09 6.20
N SER A 85 -8.99 0.96 5.59
CA SER A 85 -9.31 2.37 5.85
C SER A 85 -10.43 2.84 4.91
N GLU A 86 -11.57 3.17 5.48
CA GLU A 86 -12.71 3.73 4.72
C GLU A 86 -12.35 5.08 4.11
N GLY A 87 -11.61 5.93 4.82
CA GLY A 87 -11.17 7.23 4.31
C GLY A 87 -10.25 7.11 3.09
N MET A 88 -9.36 6.10 3.06
CA MET A 88 -8.54 5.82 1.88
C MET A 88 -9.39 5.37 0.70
N ILE A 89 -10.37 4.49 0.94
CA ILE A 89 -11.30 4.00 -0.07
C ILE A 89 -12.13 5.14 -0.67
N GLU A 90 -12.65 6.05 0.15
CA GLU A 90 -13.43 7.21 -0.32
C GLU A 90 -12.59 8.07 -1.27
N VAL A 91 -11.38 8.44 -0.86
CA VAL A 91 -10.45 9.21 -1.71
C VAL A 91 -10.09 8.43 -2.98
N GLY A 92 -9.91 7.11 -2.85
CA GLY A 92 -9.60 6.23 -3.98
C GLY A 92 -10.73 6.21 -5.02
N ARG A 93 -11.97 6.07 -4.59
CA ARG A 93 -13.16 6.09 -5.46
C ARG A 93 -13.35 7.43 -6.20
N GLU A 94 -13.04 8.54 -5.55
CA GLU A 94 -13.07 9.85 -6.18
C GLU A 94 -12.00 10.00 -7.28
N ARG A 95 -10.80 9.47 -7.06
CA ARG A 95 -9.66 9.60 -7.97
C ARG A 95 -9.66 8.60 -9.11
N HIS A 96 -10.15 7.39 -8.83
CA HIS A 96 -10.12 6.24 -9.72
C HIS A 96 -11.52 5.60 -9.82
N PRO A 97 -12.52 6.29 -10.39
CA PRO A 97 -13.89 5.80 -10.46
C PRO A 97 -14.02 4.52 -11.33
N GLU A 98 -12.99 4.20 -12.12
CA GLU A 98 -12.93 2.98 -12.93
C GLU A 98 -12.49 1.75 -12.14
N ILE A 99 -12.02 1.91 -10.89
CA ILE A 99 -11.53 0.81 -10.05
C ILE A 99 -12.58 0.44 -9.01
N GLU A 100 -12.79 -0.85 -8.81
CA GLU A 100 -13.63 -1.37 -7.74
C GLU A 100 -12.88 -1.27 -6.41
N PHE A 101 -13.40 -0.45 -5.47
CA PHE A 101 -12.86 -0.36 -4.11
C PHE A 101 -13.77 -1.08 -3.12
N VAL A 102 -13.18 -1.98 -2.33
CA VAL A 102 -13.87 -2.75 -1.29
C VAL A 102 -13.19 -2.56 0.06
N HIS A 103 -14.00 -2.48 1.11
CA HIS A 103 -13.49 -2.52 2.48
C HIS A 103 -13.20 -3.96 2.86
N GLY A 104 -12.01 -4.24 3.40
CA GLY A 104 -11.65 -5.60 3.80
C GLY A 104 -10.39 -5.68 4.65
N ASN A 105 -10.34 -6.75 5.45
CA ASN A 105 -9.17 -7.06 6.28
C ASN A 105 -8.32 -8.12 5.58
N ALA A 106 -7.09 -7.83 5.28
CA ALA A 106 -6.17 -8.75 4.63
C ALA A 106 -5.95 -10.08 5.39
N ARG A 107 -6.33 -10.16 6.67
CA ARG A 107 -6.26 -11.39 7.49
C ARG A 107 -7.52 -12.25 7.43
N ASP A 108 -8.59 -11.73 6.83
CA ASP A 108 -9.89 -12.40 6.72
C ASP A 108 -10.61 -11.81 5.52
N LEU A 109 -10.32 -12.35 4.34
CA LEU A 109 -10.79 -11.83 3.06
C LEU A 109 -12.13 -12.47 2.69
N ASP A 110 -13.14 -11.65 2.46
CA ASP A 110 -14.45 -12.09 2.00
C ASP A 110 -14.47 -12.32 0.47
N PHE A 111 -13.57 -13.22 0.04
CA PHE A 111 -13.47 -13.68 -1.34
C PHE A 111 -13.35 -15.19 -1.39
N GLU A 112 -13.86 -15.80 -2.46
CA GLU A 112 -13.77 -17.24 -2.68
C GLU A 112 -12.31 -17.69 -2.94
N ASP A 113 -12.02 -18.96 -2.63
CA ASP A 113 -10.73 -19.58 -2.93
C ASP A 113 -10.44 -19.53 -4.43
N GLY A 114 -9.23 -19.11 -4.80
CA GLY A 114 -8.80 -19.11 -6.21
C GLY A 114 -9.55 -18.14 -7.12
N SER A 115 -10.16 -17.08 -6.56
CA SER A 115 -10.97 -16.12 -7.33
C SER A 115 -10.18 -15.04 -8.07
N PHE A 116 -8.85 -14.98 -7.88
CA PHE A 116 -7.98 -13.98 -8.51
C PHE A 116 -6.83 -14.61 -9.28
N ASP A 117 -6.48 -14.01 -10.41
CA ASP A 117 -5.32 -14.37 -11.23
C ASP A 117 -4.00 -13.93 -10.61
N ALA A 118 -4.03 -12.80 -9.93
CA ALA A 118 -2.92 -12.30 -9.14
C ALA A 118 -3.43 -11.60 -7.88
N VAL A 119 -2.60 -11.66 -6.83
CA VAL A 119 -2.81 -10.91 -5.58
C VAL A 119 -1.54 -10.14 -5.27
N THR A 120 -1.67 -8.88 -4.94
CA THR A 120 -0.53 -8.04 -4.59
C THR A 120 -0.78 -7.25 -3.31
N ILE A 121 0.31 -6.89 -2.65
CA ILE A 121 0.32 -5.94 -1.53
C ILE A 121 1.55 -5.06 -1.64
N SER A 122 1.36 -3.75 -1.59
CA SER A 122 2.42 -2.75 -1.70
C SER A 122 2.53 -1.93 -0.42
N TRP A 123 3.69 -2.03 0.27
CA TRP A 123 4.02 -1.32 1.53
C TRP A 123 3.03 -1.49 2.69
N GLY A 124 2.04 -2.37 2.54
CA GLY A 124 1.02 -2.64 3.56
C GLY A 124 1.41 -3.74 4.54
N LEU A 125 2.18 -4.75 4.10
CA LEU A 125 2.39 -5.98 4.85
C LEU A 125 3.03 -5.75 6.23
N ARG A 126 3.96 -4.79 6.34
CA ARG A 126 4.62 -4.43 7.61
C ARG A 126 3.66 -3.86 8.66
N ASN A 127 2.51 -3.32 8.24
CA ASN A 127 1.51 -2.71 9.11
C ASN A 127 0.49 -3.73 9.62
N ILE A 128 0.45 -4.94 9.04
CA ILE A 128 -0.48 -6.00 9.45
C ILE A 128 0.04 -6.68 10.72
N PRO A 129 -0.78 -6.82 11.78
CA PRO A 129 -0.38 -7.43 13.05
C PRO A 129 0.10 -8.88 12.91
N ASP A 130 -0.56 -9.67 12.06
CA ASP A 130 -0.18 -11.04 11.71
C ASP A 130 0.03 -11.15 10.18
N PRO A 131 1.25 -10.85 9.68
CA PRO A 131 1.53 -10.93 8.25
C PRO A 131 1.47 -12.37 7.71
N GLN A 132 1.67 -13.37 8.57
CA GLN A 132 1.58 -14.78 8.16
C GLN A 132 0.14 -15.18 7.81
N LEU A 133 -0.83 -14.67 8.57
CA LEU A 133 -2.23 -14.89 8.29
C LEU A 133 -2.65 -14.19 6.98
N ALA A 134 -2.22 -12.94 6.79
CA ALA A 134 -2.48 -12.22 5.55
C ALA A 134 -1.89 -12.96 4.32
N LEU A 135 -0.66 -13.45 4.42
CA LEU A 135 -0.04 -14.23 3.33
C LEU A 135 -0.78 -15.55 3.04
N ARG A 136 -1.37 -16.19 4.06
CA ARG A 136 -2.22 -17.39 3.85
C ARG A 136 -3.51 -17.03 3.13
N GLU A 137 -4.17 -15.93 3.51
CA GLU A 137 -5.36 -15.45 2.83
C GLU A 137 -5.07 -15.05 1.38
N MET A 138 -3.97 -14.34 1.13
CA MET A 138 -3.51 -14.05 -0.24
C MET A 138 -3.30 -15.34 -1.05
N ALA A 139 -2.68 -16.36 -0.44
CA ALA A 139 -2.46 -17.66 -1.09
C ALA A 139 -3.76 -18.44 -1.31
N ARG A 140 -4.78 -18.28 -0.43
CA ARG A 140 -6.08 -18.91 -0.57
C ARG A 140 -6.88 -18.34 -1.75
N VAL A 141 -6.93 -17.01 -1.85
CA VAL A 141 -7.75 -16.34 -2.86
C VAL A 141 -7.09 -16.27 -4.24
N VAL A 142 -5.78 -16.47 -4.34
CA VAL A 142 -5.10 -16.59 -5.64
C VAL A 142 -5.33 -17.98 -6.22
N ARG A 143 -5.67 -18.07 -7.51
CA ARG A 143 -5.88 -19.35 -8.21
C ARG A 143 -4.58 -20.18 -8.29
N PRO A 144 -4.68 -21.51 -8.44
CA PRO A 144 -3.50 -22.33 -8.74
C PRO A 144 -2.76 -21.81 -9.98
N ARG A 145 -1.43 -21.64 -9.87
CA ARG A 145 -0.56 -21.02 -10.88
C ARG A 145 -0.78 -19.52 -11.07
N GLY A 146 -1.58 -18.87 -10.24
CA GLY A 146 -1.67 -17.41 -10.16
C GLY A 146 -0.38 -16.79 -9.60
N ARG A 147 -0.37 -15.47 -9.47
CA ARG A 147 0.80 -14.71 -9.01
C ARG A 147 0.51 -14.06 -7.67
N LEU A 148 1.44 -14.20 -6.72
CA LEU A 148 1.44 -13.46 -5.47
C LEU A 148 2.66 -12.55 -5.45
N VAL A 149 2.45 -11.25 -5.36
CA VAL A 149 3.51 -10.25 -5.45
C VAL A 149 3.49 -9.36 -4.21
N VAL A 150 4.62 -9.25 -3.53
CA VAL A 150 4.81 -8.38 -2.38
C VAL A 150 5.85 -7.32 -2.72
N LEU A 151 5.45 -6.05 -2.68
CA LEU A 151 6.34 -4.91 -2.81
C LEU A 151 6.53 -4.28 -1.43
N GLU A 152 7.75 -4.37 -0.87
CA GLU A 152 8.01 -3.89 0.49
C GLU A 152 9.43 -3.31 0.60
N PHE A 153 9.61 -2.37 1.52
CA PHE A 153 10.93 -1.84 1.84
C PHE A 153 11.76 -2.89 2.57
N SER A 154 13.01 -3.00 2.17
CA SER A 154 13.98 -3.87 2.83
C SER A 154 15.29 -3.16 3.12
N THR A 155 16.09 -3.72 4.02
CA THR A 155 17.43 -3.19 4.30
C THR A 155 18.34 -3.40 3.09
N PRO A 156 18.98 -2.34 2.56
CA PRO A 156 19.89 -2.47 1.43
C PRO A 156 21.00 -3.49 1.69
N PRO A 157 21.28 -4.40 0.76
CA PRO A 157 22.33 -5.42 0.93
C PRO A 157 23.73 -4.81 0.92
N SER A 158 23.96 -3.74 0.18
CA SER A 158 25.24 -3.03 0.13
C SER A 158 25.49 -2.23 1.40
N ARG A 159 26.65 -2.44 2.05
CA ARG A 159 27.05 -1.71 3.27
C ARG A 159 27.18 -0.20 3.03
N VAL A 160 27.70 0.20 1.87
CA VAL A 160 27.86 1.62 1.50
C VAL A 160 26.50 2.27 1.29
N PHE A 161 25.62 1.64 0.52
CA PHE A 161 24.27 2.15 0.27
C PHE A 161 23.46 2.20 1.56
N ARG A 162 23.62 1.22 2.45
CA ARG A 162 23.00 1.22 3.78
C ARG A 162 23.45 2.40 4.64
N GLY A 163 24.75 2.74 4.60
CA GLY A 163 25.27 3.93 5.28
C GLY A 163 24.65 5.21 4.79
N MET A 164 24.59 5.40 3.47
CA MET A 164 23.91 6.57 2.85
C MET A 164 22.42 6.61 3.19
N TYR A 165 21.74 5.48 3.14
CA TYR A 165 20.32 5.37 3.49
C TYR A 165 20.06 5.72 4.96
N ASN A 166 20.91 5.26 5.88
CA ASN A 166 20.79 5.61 7.30
C ASN A 166 20.99 7.11 7.55
N VAL A 167 21.94 7.76 6.86
CA VAL A 167 22.13 9.22 6.93
C VAL A 167 20.91 9.95 6.37
N TYR A 168 20.36 9.50 5.24
CA TYR A 168 19.13 10.05 4.68
C TYR A 168 17.96 9.97 5.68
N GLN A 169 17.74 8.79 6.26
CA GLN A 169 16.67 8.54 7.23
C GLN A 169 16.83 9.35 8.52
N SER A 170 18.06 9.54 9.01
CA SER A 170 18.31 10.21 10.29
C SER A 170 18.38 11.73 10.19
N THR A 171 18.70 12.28 9.02
CA THR A 171 18.91 13.73 8.84
C THR A 171 17.93 14.36 7.88
N VAL A 172 17.75 13.79 6.69
CA VAL A 172 16.94 14.41 5.62
C VAL A 172 15.45 14.22 5.91
N MET A 173 15.03 13.02 6.25
CA MET A 173 13.61 12.71 6.52
C MET A 173 13.01 13.53 7.66
N PRO A 174 13.66 13.69 8.84
CA PRO A 174 13.15 14.55 9.90
C PRO A 174 13.09 16.03 9.50
N ALA A 175 14.02 16.51 8.66
CA ALA A 175 14.01 17.87 8.16
C ALA A 175 12.80 18.12 7.23
N ILE A 176 12.53 17.20 6.31
CA ILE A 176 11.35 17.26 5.43
C ILE A 176 10.06 17.21 6.27
N ALA A 177 9.98 16.28 7.22
CA ALA A 177 8.82 16.13 8.09
C ALA A 177 8.52 17.41 8.89
N ARG A 178 9.55 18.09 9.39
CA ARG A 178 9.40 19.38 10.07
C ARG A 178 8.90 20.49 9.14
N LEU A 179 9.42 20.58 7.91
CA LEU A 179 8.99 21.58 6.91
C LEU A 179 7.52 21.39 6.52
N VAL A 180 7.07 20.15 6.38
CA VAL A 180 5.67 19.84 6.06
C VAL A 180 4.75 20.06 7.26
N SER A 181 5.24 19.80 8.48
CA SER A 181 4.49 19.98 9.74
C SER A 181 4.34 21.45 10.15
N THR A 182 5.30 22.32 9.84
CA THR A 182 5.30 23.74 10.24
C THR A 182 4.43 24.65 9.35
N ASN A 183 3.90 24.17 8.24
CA ASN A 183 3.00 24.94 7.37
C ASN A 183 1.52 24.91 7.82
N ASN A 184 1.21 24.55 9.05
CA ASN A 184 -0.12 24.58 9.67
C ASN A 184 -0.17 25.62 10.82
N GLY A 185 0.17 26.88 10.53
CA GLY A 185 -0.07 28.04 11.37
C GLY A 185 -1.03 28.98 10.68
#